data_bd67f90d728e589895f9a4146c4d2018
#
_entry.id   bd67f90d728e589895f9a4146c4d2018
#
_cell.length_a   1.000
_cell.length_b   1.000
_cell.length_c   1.000
_cell.angle_alpha   90.00
_cell.angle_beta   90.00
_cell.angle_gamma   90.00
#
_symmetry.space_group_name_H-M   'P 1'
#
loop_
_entity.id
_entity.type
_entity.pdbx_description
1 polymer ?
#
loop_
_entity_poly.entity_id
_entity_poly.type
_entity_poly.pdbx_seq_one_letter_code
_entity_poly.pdbx_strand_id
1 'polypeptide(L)'
;KKYRYDRMKEEWNVALDKNCKNRDYLYGRLLAIADRVEYRTFEKERDSGRETNAKRYMSMFSQRPFETWKVIEENLQPYLNKLKAAERRYYENLLDGVCDLFEADDFCKNTKLDGLYLLGFHSQSFAMKNVKYEEN
;
A
#
# COMPACT_ATOMS: atom_id res chain seq x y z
N LYS A 1 -24.82 4.50 18.47
CA LYS A 1 -23.56 3.75 18.51
C LYS A 1 -23.03 3.47 17.12
N LYS A 2 -23.89 3.02 16.21
CA LYS A 2 -23.53 2.79 14.81
C LYS A 2 -23.12 4.10 14.12
N TYR A 3 -23.81 5.18 14.45
CA TYR A 3 -23.54 6.50 13.91
C TYR A 3 -22.11 6.97 14.27
N ARG A 4 -21.70 6.76 15.52
CA ARG A 4 -20.35 7.09 15.97
C ARG A 4 -19.28 6.29 15.24
N TYR A 5 -19.55 5.02 15.04
CA TYR A 5 -18.62 4.11 14.36
C TYR A 5 -18.42 4.53 12.91
N ASP A 6 -19.51 4.83 12.21
CA ASP A 6 -19.45 5.27 10.82
C ASP A 6 -18.68 6.59 10.68
N ARG A 7 -18.86 7.49 11.64
CA ARG A 7 -18.17 8.77 11.67
C ARG A 7 -16.67 8.58 11.89
N MET A 8 -16.29 7.65 12.74
CA MET A 8 -14.90 7.31 12.98
C MET A 8 -14.25 6.73 11.71
N LYS A 9 -14.98 5.89 10.97
CA LYS A 9 -14.52 5.35 9.71
C LYS A 9 -14.27 6.45 8.68
N GLU A 10 -15.13 7.44 8.63
CA GLU A 10 -14.96 8.57 7.72
C GLU A 10 -13.71 9.37 8.07
N GLU A 11 -13.42 9.53 9.36
CA GLU A 11 -12.23 10.22 9.83
C GLU A 11 -10.95 9.45 9.49
N TRP A 12 -11.02 8.11 9.45
CA TRP A 12 -9.89 7.28 9.04
C TRP A 12 -9.61 7.35 7.55
N ASN A 13 -10.60 7.71 6.75
CA ASN A 13 -10.44 7.87 5.32
C ASN A 13 -9.93 9.27 4.98
N VAL A 14 -8.84 9.65 5.63
CA VAL A 14 -8.21 10.96 5.42
C VAL A 14 -7.60 11.02 4.02
N ALA A 15 -7.73 12.18 3.39
CA ALA A 15 -7.14 12.41 2.09
C ALA A 15 -5.63 12.14 2.10
N LEU A 16 -5.14 11.49 1.07
CA LEU A 16 -3.73 11.18 0.93
C LEU A 16 -2.90 12.46 0.80
N ASP A 17 -1.88 12.58 1.61
CA ASP A 17 -0.89 13.65 1.50
C ASP A 17 0.21 13.19 0.55
N LYS A 18 0.12 13.63 -0.70
CA LYS A 18 1.06 13.25 -1.75
C LYS A 18 2.45 13.85 -1.58
N ASN A 19 2.56 14.87 -0.72
CA ASN A 19 3.82 15.59 -0.51
C ASN A 19 4.54 15.16 0.76
N CYS A 20 3.93 14.33 1.58
CA CYS A 20 4.54 13.88 2.82
C CYS A 20 5.75 13.00 2.53
N LYS A 21 6.90 13.37 3.06
CA LYS A 21 8.16 12.65 2.88
C LYS A 21 8.60 11.90 4.14
N ASN A 22 7.73 11.82 5.14
CA ASN A 22 8.02 11.07 6.35
C ASN A 22 8.16 9.58 6.01
N ARG A 23 9.29 8.98 6.41
CA ARG A 23 9.62 7.59 6.11
C ARG A 23 8.48 6.62 6.49
N ASP A 24 7.94 6.79 7.67
CA ASP A 24 6.93 5.86 8.20
C ASP A 24 5.62 5.95 7.40
N TYR A 25 5.22 7.16 7.07
CA TYR A 25 4.06 7.42 6.21
C TYR A 25 4.25 6.77 4.83
N LEU A 26 5.43 6.94 4.25
CA LEU A 26 5.74 6.40 2.93
C LEU A 26 5.76 4.88 2.92
N TYR A 27 6.30 4.24 3.96
CA TYR A 27 6.26 2.79 4.07
C TYR A 27 4.82 2.29 4.18
N GLY A 28 3.96 3.02 4.88
CA GLY A 28 2.52 2.69 4.92
C GLY A 28 1.91 2.73 3.53
N ARG A 29 2.25 3.73 2.74
CA ARG A 29 1.77 3.85 1.35
C ARG A 29 2.23 2.67 0.51
N LEU A 30 3.50 2.28 0.62
CA LEU A 30 4.03 1.13 -0.13
C LEU A 30 3.27 -0.15 0.21
N LEU A 31 3.05 -0.38 1.49
CA LEU A 31 2.33 -1.58 1.94
C LEU A 31 0.90 -1.60 1.39
N ALA A 32 0.23 -0.46 1.39
CA ALA A 32 -1.14 -0.36 0.87
C ALA A 32 -1.20 -0.66 -0.62
N ILE A 33 -0.22 -0.18 -1.38
CA ILE A 33 -0.17 -0.43 -2.83
C ILE A 33 0.03 -1.91 -3.09
N ALA A 34 0.98 -2.54 -2.38
CA ALA A 34 1.24 -3.97 -2.52
C ALA A 34 0.00 -4.80 -2.16
N ASP A 35 -0.67 -4.43 -1.06
CA ASP A 35 -1.91 -5.09 -0.65
C ASP A 35 -2.97 -5.02 -1.74
N ARG A 36 -3.14 -3.84 -2.33
CA ARG A 36 -4.15 -3.63 -3.37
C ARG A 36 -3.86 -4.43 -4.63
N VAL A 37 -2.61 -4.51 -5.05
CA VAL A 37 -2.20 -5.28 -6.22
C VAL A 37 -2.58 -6.75 -6.05
N GLU A 38 -2.22 -7.33 -4.91
CA GLU A 38 -2.54 -8.73 -4.63
C GLU A 38 -4.06 -8.94 -4.52
N TYR A 39 -4.74 -8.04 -3.83
CA TYR A 39 -6.20 -8.13 -3.68
C TYR A 39 -6.89 -8.09 -5.05
N ARG A 40 -6.46 -7.20 -5.95
CA ARG A 40 -7.04 -7.10 -7.29
C ARG A 40 -6.80 -8.39 -8.09
N THR A 41 -5.65 -8.99 -7.94
CA THR A 41 -5.34 -10.27 -8.60
C THR A 41 -6.25 -11.38 -8.08
N PHE A 42 -6.41 -11.46 -6.75
CA PHE A 42 -7.28 -12.47 -6.13
C PHE A 42 -8.73 -12.28 -6.55
N GLU A 43 -9.19 -11.05 -6.65
CA GLU A 43 -10.52 -10.71 -7.12
C GLU A 43 -10.78 -11.25 -8.53
N LYS A 44 -9.82 -11.04 -9.43
CA LYS A 44 -9.89 -11.53 -10.82
C LYS A 44 -9.89 -13.04 -10.90
N GLU A 45 -9.21 -13.71 -9.98
CA GLU A 45 -9.14 -15.16 -9.91
C GLU A 45 -10.28 -15.76 -9.10
N ARG A 46 -11.23 -14.92 -8.65
CA ARG A 46 -12.37 -15.32 -7.81
C ARG A 46 -11.93 -15.96 -6.49
N ASP A 47 -10.84 -15.45 -5.94
CA ASP A 47 -10.26 -15.91 -4.68
C ASP A 47 -10.11 -14.75 -3.71
N SER A 48 -11.13 -13.90 -3.62
CA SER A 48 -11.11 -12.66 -2.87
C SER A 48 -10.97 -12.84 -1.35
N GLY A 49 -11.23 -14.05 -0.84
CA GLY A 49 -11.06 -14.35 0.59
C GLY A 49 -9.63 -14.65 0.98
N ARG A 50 -8.72 -14.74 0.02
CA ARG A 50 -7.33 -15.08 0.28
C ARG A 50 -6.60 -13.91 0.91
N GLU A 51 -5.80 -14.20 1.95
CA GLU A 51 -5.00 -13.19 2.63
C GLU A 51 -3.82 -12.75 1.77
N THR A 52 -3.60 -11.43 1.67
CA THR A 52 -2.46 -10.89 0.95
C THR A 52 -1.17 -11.07 1.75
N ASN A 53 -0.03 -11.08 1.06
CA ASN A 53 1.28 -11.07 1.72
C ASN A 53 1.47 -9.81 2.56
N ALA A 54 0.97 -8.67 2.09
CA ALA A 54 1.04 -7.42 2.83
C ALA A 54 0.37 -7.56 4.20
N LYS A 55 -0.81 -8.15 4.27
CA LYS A 55 -1.50 -8.37 5.54
C LYS A 55 -0.81 -9.42 6.41
N ARG A 56 -0.33 -10.48 5.78
CA ARG A 56 0.38 -11.54 6.50
C ARG A 56 1.64 -11.03 7.19
N TYR A 57 2.38 -10.16 6.51
CA TYR A 57 3.65 -9.65 7.03
C TYR A 57 3.55 -8.29 7.73
N MET A 58 2.33 -7.80 7.97
CA MET A 58 2.12 -6.47 8.54
C MET A 58 2.86 -6.25 9.86
N SER A 59 2.84 -7.24 10.74
CA SER A 59 3.53 -7.17 12.02
C SER A 59 5.05 -7.08 11.85
N MET A 60 5.62 -7.94 10.99
CA MET A 60 7.05 -7.90 10.69
C MET A 60 7.43 -6.59 10.01
N PHE A 61 6.55 -6.10 9.13
CA PHE A 61 6.76 -4.86 8.40
C PHE A 61 6.94 -3.68 9.35
N SER A 62 6.10 -3.60 10.39
CA SER A 62 6.21 -2.51 11.35
C SER A 62 7.51 -2.56 12.17
N GLN A 63 8.06 -3.75 12.40
CA GLN A 63 9.28 -3.93 13.18
C GLN A 63 10.55 -3.75 12.34
N ARG A 64 10.54 -4.25 11.11
CA ARG A 64 11.70 -4.24 10.21
C ARG A 64 11.26 -3.91 8.79
N PRO A 65 10.93 -2.65 8.52
CA PRO A 65 10.27 -2.28 7.27
C PRO A 65 11.08 -2.56 6.01
N PHE A 66 12.36 -2.25 6.01
CA PHE A 66 13.17 -2.42 4.81
C PHE A 66 13.31 -3.90 4.41
N GLU A 67 13.66 -4.75 5.37
CA GLU A 67 13.82 -6.18 5.10
C GLU A 67 12.49 -6.81 4.67
N THR A 68 11.40 -6.46 5.35
CA THR A 68 10.09 -7.02 5.03
C THR A 68 9.60 -6.53 3.68
N TRP A 69 9.85 -5.26 3.37
CA TRP A 69 9.49 -4.71 2.05
C TRP A 69 10.18 -5.45 0.92
N LYS A 70 11.45 -5.80 1.09
CA LYS A 70 12.18 -6.59 0.07
C LYS A 70 11.48 -7.91 -0.23
N VAL A 71 11.01 -8.60 0.80
CA VAL A 71 10.30 -9.87 0.63
C VAL A 71 8.98 -9.64 -0.10
N ILE A 72 8.22 -8.62 0.30
CA ILE A 72 6.94 -8.29 -0.33
C ILE A 72 7.16 -7.91 -1.80
N GLU A 73 8.15 -7.07 -2.07
CA GLU A 73 8.44 -6.60 -3.43
C GLU A 73 8.84 -7.75 -4.36
N GLU A 74 9.67 -8.67 -3.88
CA GLU A 74 10.09 -9.83 -4.65
C GLU A 74 8.90 -10.70 -5.06
N ASN A 75 7.88 -10.78 -4.20
CA ASN A 75 6.70 -11.59 -4.46
C ASN A 75 5.59 -10.83 -5.20
N LEU A 76 5.80 -9.54 -5.44
CA LEU A 76 4.76 -8.69 -6.04
C LEU A 76 4.70 -8.81 -7.56
N GLN A 77 5.84 -9.01 -8.21
CA GLN A 77 5.91 -9.02 -9.68
C GLN A 77 4.95 -10.01 -10.33
N PRO A 78 4.84 -11.27 -9.86
CA PRO A 78 3.87 -12.20 -10.43
C PRO A 78 2.43 -11.70 -10.40
N TYR A 79 2.07 -11.00 -9.33
CA TYR A 79 0.72 -10.44 -9.21
C TYR A 79 0.52 -9.26 -10.16
N LEU A 80 1.52 -8.39 -10.28
CA LEU A 80 1.47 -7.29 -11.25
C LEU A 80 1.30 -7.82 -12.67
N ASN A 81 2.00 -8.90 -12.99
CA ASN A 81 1.96 -9.48 -14.33
C ASN A 81 0.59 -10.06 -14.70
N LYS A 82 -0.24 -10.37 -13.71
CA LYS A 82 -1.59 -10.87 -13.94
C LYS A 82 -2.61 -9.75 -14.19
N LEU A 83 -2.25 -8.51 -13.94
CA LEU A 83 -3.13 -7.37 -14.17
C LEU A 83 -3.06 -6.92 -15.63
N LYS A 84 -4.13 -6.29 -16.12
CA LYS A 84 -4.12 -5.68 -17.44
C LYS A 84 -3.10 -4.57 -17.50
N ALA A 85 -2.58 -4.28 -18.69
CA ALA A 85 -1.48 -3.34 -18.88
C ALA A 85 -1.72 -1.96 -18.25
N ALA A 86 -2.91 -1.39 -18.41
CA ALA A 86 -3.22 -0.08 -17.85
C ALA A 86 -3.23 -0.09 -16.33
N GLU A 87 -3.83 -1.12 -15.73
CA GLU A 87 -3.91 -1.26 -14.28
C GLU A 87 -2.52 -1.52 -13.69
N ARG A 88 -1.75 -2.41 -14.31
CA ARG A 88 -0.38 -2.68 -13.89
C ARG A 88 0.48 -1.41 -13.92
N ARG A 89 0.41 -0.66 -15.00
CA ARG A 89 1.16 0.59 -15.15
C ARG A 89 0.79 1.60 -14.07
N TYR A 90 -0.49 1.69 -13.73
CA TYR A 90 -0.97 2.57 -12.67
C TYR A 90 -0.27 2.25 -11.34
N TYR A 91 -0.26 0.98 -10.95
CA TYR A 91 0.37 0.58 -9.68
C TYR A 91 1.89 0.70 -9.71
N GLU A 92 2.53 0.36 -10.83
CA GLU A 92 3.96 0.54 -10.99
C GLU A 92 4.36 2.01 -10.84
N ASN A 93 3.59 2.90 -11.43
CA ASN A 93 3.84 4.33 -11.32
C ASN A 93 3.63 4.83 -9.89
N LEU A 94 2.64 4.31 -9.18
CA LEU A 94 2.43 4.65 -7.77
C LEU A 94 3.63 4.21 -6.92
N LEU A 95 4.09 2.99 -7.12
CA LEU A 95 5.24 2.47 -6.37
C LEU A 95 6.48 3.32 -6.62
N ASP A 96 6.77 3.63 -7.87
CA ASP A 96 7.93 4.45 -8.23
C ASP A 96 7.82 5.85 -7.63
N GLY A 97 6.63 6.45 -7.70
CA GLY A 97 6.40 7.78 -7.17
C GLY A 97 6.60 7.85 -5.66
N VAL A 98 6.14 6.83 -4.94
CA VAL A 98 6.34 6.77 -3.48
C VAL A 98 7.82 6.56 -3.15
N CYS A 99 8.49 5.66 -3.87
CA CYS A 99 9.92 5.42 -3.65
C CYS A 99 10.75 6.69 -3.86
N ASP A 100 10.38 7.50 -4.83
CA ASP A 100 11.10 8.76 -5.13
C ASP A 100 10.95 9.81 -4.02
N LEU A 101 9.95 9.67 -3.15
CA LEU A 101 9.74 10.63 -2.06
C LEU A 101 10.61 10.36 -0.83
N PHE A 102 11.22 9.17 -0.74
CA PHE A 102 12.07 8.86 0.41
C PHE A 102 13.31 9.74 0.40
N GLU A 103 13.64 10.29 1.56
CA GLU A 103 14.90 11.00 1.76
C GLU A 103 16.07 10.01 1.67
N ALA A 104 17.25 10.51 1.32
CA ALA A 104 18.45 9.69 1.23
C ALA A 104 18.67 8.93 2.54
N ASP A 105 18.92 7.65 2.45
CA ASP A 105 19.18 6.71 3.55
C ASP A 105 17.95 6.29 4.37
N ASP A 106 16.83 7.01 4.28
CA ASP A 106 15.62 6.63 5.03
C ASP A 106 15.04 5.29 4.58
N PHE A 107 15.10 5.02 3.28
CA PHE A 107 14.55 3.78 2.74
C PHE A 107 15.25 2.55 3.29
N CYS A 108 16.55 2.63 3.52
CA CYS A 108 17.34 1.48 3.96
C CYS A 108 17.31 1.21 5.47
N LYS A 109 16.65 2.08 6.24
CA LYS A 109 16.60 1.93 7.69
C LYS A 109 15.59 0.86 8.11
N ASN A 110 16.03 -0.02 9.02
CA ASN A 110 15.17 -1.06 9.60
C ASN A 110 14.60 -0.68 10.96
N THR A 111 14.64 0.59 11.33
CA THR A 111 14.06 1.02 12.59
C THR A 111 12.55 0.87 12.58
N LYS A 112 12.00 0.48 13.72
CA LYS A 112 10.57 0.26 13.90
C LYS A 112 9.76 1.46 13.42
N LEU A 113 8.65 1.19 12.73
CA LEU A 113 7.73 2.22 12.27
C LEU A 113 6.83 2.69 13.41
N ASP A 114 6.47 3.96 13.41
CA ASP A 114 5.52 4.52 14.38
C ASP A 114 4.09 4.53 13.81
N GLY A 115 3.18 5.23 14.50
CA GLY A 115 1.76 5.26 14.12
C GLY A 115 1.49 5.89 12.75
N LEU A 116 2.40 6.72 12.22
CA LEU A 116 2.20 7.38 10.93
C LEU A 116 2.12 6.40 9.78
N TYR A 117 2.73 5.22 9.91
CA TYR A 117 2.64 4.24 8.82
C TYR A 117 1.20 3.74 8.64
N LEU A 118 0.44 3.61 9.71
CA LEU A 118 -0.97 3.23 9.61
C LEU A 118 -1.78 4.31 8.90
N LEU A 119 -1.48 5.57 9.18
CA LEU A 119 -2.13 6.68 8.48
C LEU A 119 -1.80 6.65 6.99
N GLY A 120 -0.54 6.44 6.65
CA GLY A 120 -0.11 6.30 5.26
C GLY A 120 -0.80 5.13 4.57
N PHE A 121 -0.91 3.99 5.25
CA PHE A 121 -1.59 2.82 4.73
C PHE A 121 -3.06 3.11 4.42
N HIS A 122 -3.77 3.67 5.37
CA HIS A 122 -5.22 3.93 5.20
C HIS A 122 -5.49 5.02 4.17
N SER A 123 -4.69 6.08 4.17
CA SER A 123 -4.85 7.19 3.21
C SER A 123 -4.59 6.71 1.79
N GLN A 124 -3.55 5.91 1.58
CA GLN A 124 -3.23 5.35 0.27
C GLN A 124 -4.31 4.37 -0.19
N SER A 125 -4.78 3.52 0.71
CA SER A 125 -5.85 2.56 0.41
C SER A 125 -7.12 3.30 -0.04
N PHE A 126 -7.47 4.36 0.66
CA PHE A 126 -8.62 5.18 0.32
C PHE A 126 -8.46 5.82 -1.06
N ALA A 127 -7.27 6.35 -1.34
CA ALA A 127 -6.99 7.01 -2.62
C ALA A 127 -7.10 6.07 -3.82
N MET A 128 -6.87 4.78 -3.62
CA MET A 128 -6.94 3.78 -4.69
C MET A 128 -8.34 3.21 -4.92
N LYS A 129 -9.31 3.52 -4.06
CA LYS A 129 -10.69 3.07 -4.25
C LYS A 129 -11.30 3.81 -5.44
N ASN A 130 -12.07 3.10 -6.24
CA ASN A 130 -12.84 3.68 -7.34
C ASN A 130 -12.01 4.37 -8.42
N VAL A 131 -10.73 4.07 -8.50
CA VAL A 131 -9.89 4.59 -9.57
C VAL A 131 -10.23 3.88 -10.88
N LYS A 132 -10.41 4.65 -11.93
CA LYS A 132 -10.63 4.12 -13.28
C LYS A 132 -9.30 4.18 -14.04
N TYR A 133 -8.92 3.07 -14.62
CA TYR A 133 -7.69 2.97 -15.38
C TYR A 133 -7.97 3.29 -16.84
N GLU A 134 -7.10 4.08 -17.48
CA GLU A 134 -7.22 4.34 -18.90
C GLU A 134 -6.75 3.09 -19.65
N GLU A 135 -7.69 2.46 -20.33
CA GLU A 135 -7.40 1.30 -21.17
C GLU A 135 -7.25 1.76 -22.61
N ASN A 136 -6.02 1.75 -23.08
CA ASN A 136 -5.70 2.00 -24.47
C ASN A 136 -5.18 0.73 -25.14
#